data_ad2f6d52fc26021b083ada308c071ea0
#
_entry.id   ad2f6d52fc26021b083ada308c071ea0
#
_cell.length_a   1.000
_cell.length_b   1.000
_cell.length_c   1.000
_cell.angle_alpha   90.00
_cell.angle_beta   90.00
_cell.angle_gamma   90.00
#
_symmetry.space_group_name_H-M   'P 1'
#
loop_
_entity.id
_entity.type
_entity.pdbx_description
1 polymer ?
#
loop_
_entity_poly.entity_id
_entity_poly.type
_entity_poly.pdbx_seq_one_letter_code
_entity_poly.pdbx_strand_id
1 'polypeptide(L)'
;MERTLVAFTITLLATAPAHAAHPPQKLQTHGIAGPRNFVGRPTSQGLVFARQVLPAPPSPFPSDGGALSSRRASPRAQSRTIYLNRDGALLRPGDNDARLSTSSIVQEPTLVTPWEIDDDMWADTVACMREIYAPFDVTITDEDPGDAPHIEAVFGGHPNDVGLPSNVAGVSPFTTDCGIIENSVVFTFTDVLPDDPRVMCEVMAQEIAHSFGLDHELLAEDPMTYLDYPGERTFQDKTVSCGEDVARPCGIDAHVCWQKQNSVRLLESRLGRHGTGAPGASETSHTTTAEPEVGGCQTSGSAGAPLALALAGLYRRRRR
;
A
#
# COMPACT_ATOMS: atom_id res chain seq x y z
N MET A 1 -51.29 -18.42 -53.95
CA MET A 1 -51.26 -19.14 -52.63
C MET A 1 -49.86 -18.96 -52.03
N GLU A 2 -49.65 -17.85 -51.36
CA GLU A 2 -48.40 -17.54 -50.67
C GLU A 2 -48.45 -18.13 -49.28
N ARG A 3 -47.44 -18.95 -48.92
CA ARG A 3 -47.29 -19.50 -47.54
C ARG A 3 -46.28 -18.63 -46.80
N THR A 4 -46.77 -17.84 -45.88
CA THR A 4 -45.97 -17.06 -44.93
C THR A 4 -45.40 -18.00 -43.86
N LEU A 5 -44.07 -18.13 -43.82
CA LEU A 5 -43.34 -18.81 -42.77
C LEU A 5 -43.13 -17.81 -41.61
N VAL A 6 -43.74 -18.09 -40.46
CA VAL A 6 -43.48 -17.37 -39.23
C VAL A 6 -42.32 -18.05 -38.51
N ALA A 7 -41.19 -17.37 -38.41
CA ALA A 7 -40.04 -17.83 -37.64
C ALA A 7 -40.24 -17.47 -36.15
N PHE A 8 -40.34 -18.47 -35.29
CA PHE A 8 -40.31 -18.31 -33.83
C PHE A 8 -38.86 -18.25 -33.36
N THR A 9 -38.45 -17.10 -32.90
CA THR A 9 -37.16 -16.94 -32.21
C THR A 9 -37.33 -17.31 -30.75
N ILE A 10 -36.75 -18.43 -30.33
CA ILE A 10 -36.68 -18.83 -28.92
C ILE A 10 -35.46 -18.15 -28.31
N THR A 11 -35.69 -17.15 -27.47
CA THR A 11 -34.64 -16.53 -26.68
C THR A 11 -34.39 -17.41 -25.44
N LEU A 12 -33.29 -18.16 -25.47
CA LEU A 12 -32.80 -18.84 -24.25
C LEU A 12 -32.22 -17.77 -23.29
N LEU A 13 -32.95 -17.52 -22.22
CA LEU A 13 -32.34 -16.84 -21.07
C LEU A 13 -31.41 -17.83 -20.36
N ALA A 14 -30.10 -17.63 -20.53
CA ALA A 14 -29.11 -18.31 -19.75
C ALA A 14 -29.11 -17.70 -18.33
N THR A 15 -29.70 -18.42 -17.39
CA THR A 15 -29.53 -18.10 -15.96
C THR A 15 -28.11 -18.51 -15.56
N ALA A 16 -27.25 -17.52 -15.31
CA ALA A 16 -25.96 -17.77 -14.71
C ALA A 16 -26.14 -18.42 -13.32
N PRO A 17 -25.40 -19.48 -13.01
CA PRO A 17 -25.49 -20.09 -11.68
C PRO A 17 -25.00 -19.07 -10.64
N ALA A 18 -25.83 -18.82 -9.63
CA ALA A 18 -25.43 -18.06 -8.45
C ALA A 18 -24.21 -18.79 -7.79
N HIS A 19 -23.04 -18.17 -7.83
CA HIS A 19 -21.89 -18.72 -7.12
C HIS A 19 -22.21 -18.70 -5.64
N ALA A 20 -22.29 -19.90 -5.04
CA ALA A 20 -22.45 -20.05 -3.61
C ALA A 20 -21.22 -19.43 -2.90
N ALA A 21 -21.45 -18.43 -2.08
CA ALA A 21 -20.42 -17.81 -1.27
C ALA A 21 -19.74 -18.86 -0.38
N HIS A 22 -18.45 -19.09 -0.59
CA HIS A 22 -17.68 -20.01 0.24
C HIS A 22 -17.17 -19.25 1.47
N PRO A 23 -17.19 -19.85 2.68
CA PRO A 23 -16.63 -19.23 3.86
C PRO A 23 -15.11 -19.00 3.67
N PRO A 24 -14.51 -17.99 4.32
CA PRO A 24 -13.07 -17.76 4.25
C PRO A 24 -12.32 -19.05 4.63
N GLN A 25 -11.47 -19.50 3.72
CA GLN A 25 -10.69 -20.72 3.93
C GLN A 25 -9.32 -20.34 4.47
N LYS A 26 -8.88 -21.06 5.52
CA LYS A 26 -7.49 -20.99 5.93
C LYS A 26 -6.63 -21.61 4.83
N LEU A 27 -5.64 -20.90 4.36
CA LEU A 27 -4.69 -21.41 3.39
C LEU A 27 -3.93 -22.59 3.99
N GLN A 28 -3.96 -23.72 3.29
CA GLN A 28 -3.18 -24.89 3.70
C GLN A 28 -1.75 -24.71 3.16
N THR A 29 -0.81 -24.40 4.04
CA THR A 29 0.61 -24.39 3.71
C THR A 29 1.15 -25.80 3.75
N HIS A 30 1.57 -26.36 2.63
CA HIS A 30 2.18 -27.68 2.57
C HIS A 30 3.65 -27.58 2.98
N GLY A 31 4.01 -28.25 4.06
CA GLY A 31 5.40 -28.62 4.37
C GLY A 31 6.14 -27.74 5.35
N ILE A 32 5.51 -26.79 6.07
CA ILE A 32 6.22 -25.93 7.02
C ILE A 32 5.68 -26.11 8.43
N ALA A 33 6.59 -26.42 9.36
CA ALA A 33 6.29 -26.65 10.77
C ALA A 33 5.86 -25.34 11.46
N GLY A 34 4.60 -25.28 11.90
CA GLY A 34 4.04 -24.22 12.73
C GLY A 34 2.72 -23.67 12.20
N PRO A 35 1.78 -23.25 13.06
CA PRO A 35 0.53 -22.69 12.62
C PRO A 35 0.75 -21.26 12.12
N ARG A 36 0.91 -21.12 10.83
CA ARG A 36 0.77 -19.81 10.19
C ARG A 36 -0.70 -19.52 9.99
N ASN A 37 -1.16 -18.45 10.57
CA ASN A 37 -2.53 -18.01 10.37
C ASN A 37 -2.59 -17.16 9.10
N PHE A 38 -2.50 -17.79 7.92
CA PHE A 38 -2.83 -17.12 6.66
C PHE A 38 -4.31 -17.30 6.36
N VAL A 39 -4.93 -16.23 5.91
CA VAL A 39 -6.30 -16.23 5.40
C VAL A 39 -6.34 -15.57 4.04
N GLY A 40 -7.10 -16.16 3.14
CA GLY A 40 -7.33 -15.65 1.80
C GLY A 40 -8.43 -16.47 1.13
N ARG A 41 -8.93 -15.96 0.00
CA ARG A 41 -9.92 -16.62 -0.85
C ARG A 41 -9.52 -16.47 -2.30
N PRO A 42 -9.82 -17.43 -3.16
CA PRO A 42 -9.62 -17.26 -4.58
C PRO A 42 -10.54 -16.17 -5.15
N THR A 43 -10.00 -15.34 -6.03
CA THR A 43 -10.77 -14.46 -6.92
C THR A 43 -11.50 -15.28 -7.98
N SER A 44 -12.30 -14.65 -8.82
CA SER A 44 -12.89 -15.25 -10.03
C SER A 44 -11.85 -15.88 -10.96
N GLN A 45 -10.63 -15.35 -10.96
CA GLN A 45 -9.47 -15.84 -11.74
C GLN A 45 -8.66 -16.90 -11.01
N GLY A 46 -9.05 -17.28 -9.79
CA GLY A 46 -8.36 -18.29 -8.97
C GLY A 46 -7.14 -17.79 -8.21
N LEU A 47 -6.79 -16.51 -8.31
CA LEU A 47 -5.71 -15.88 -7.56
C LEU A 47 -6.16 -15.59 -6.12
N VAL A 48 -5.23 -15.59 -5.18
CA VAL A 48 -5.47 -15.31 -3.76
C VAL A 48 -4.61 -14.12 -3.32
N PHE A 49 -5.22 -13.15 -2.65
CA PHE A 49 -4.53 -12.12 -1.89
C PHE A 49 -4.56 -12.53 -0.43
N ALA A 50 -3.40 -12.88 0.10
CA ALA A 50 -3.31 -13.50 1.41
C ALA A 50 -2.95 -12.47 2.48
N ARG A 51 -3.52 -12.67 3.69
CA ARG A 51 -3.09 -11.91 4.88
C ARG A 51 -2.56 -12.87 5.93
N GLN A 52 -1.40 -12.55 6.48
CA GLN A 52 -0.92 -13.22 7.68
C GLN A 52 -1.56 -12.57 8.91
N VAL A 53 -2.33 -13.34 9.65
CA VAL A 53 -3.00 -12.87 10.86
C VAL A 53 -2.00 -12.82 12.02
N LEU A 54 -1.75 -11.61 12.51
CA LEU A 54 -0.93 -11.36 13.68
C LEU A 54 -1.82 -10.97 14.87
N PRO A 55 -1.47 -11.38 16.11
CA PRO A 55 -2.15 -10.86 17.28
C PRO A 55 -1.95 -9.34 17.38
N ALA A 56 -2.94 -8.65 17.91
CA ALA A 56 -2.78 -7.25 18.24
C ALA A 56 -1.62 -7.08 19.23
N PRO A 57 -0.78 -6.05 19.09
CA PRO A 57 0.25 -5.78 20.06
C PRO A 57 -0.39 -5.52 21.44
N PRO A 58 0.29 -5.89 22.54
CA PRO A 58 -0.25 -5.63 23.87
C PRO A 58 -0.50 -4.13 24.04
N SER A 59 -1.70 -3.77 24.52
CA SER A 59 -2.02 -2.38 24.80
C SER A 59 -1.05 -1.83 25.86
N PRO A 60 -0.36 -0.72 25.63
CA PRO A 60 0.52 -0.11 26.62
C PRO A 60 -0.25 0.47 27.82
N PHE A 61 -1.60 0.41 27.80
CA PHE A 61 -2.45 0.91 28.86
C PHE A 61 -3.20 -0.24 29.52
N PRO A 62 -3.24 -0.30 30.88
CA PRO A 62 -4.07 -1.28 31.58
C PRO A 62 -5.54 -1.08 31.21
N SER A 63 -6.25 -2.20 31.04
CA SER A 63 -7.68 -2.23 30.75
C SER A 63 -8.48 -1.84 32.00
N ASP A 64 -8.29 -0.66 32.52
CA ASP A 64 -9.14 -0.16 33.58
C ASP A 64 -10.49 0.16 32.98
N GLY A 65 -11.49 -0.61 33.40
CA GLY A 65 -12.88 -0.58 32.93
C GLY A 65 -13.60 0.74 33.20
N GLY A 66 -13.09 1.83 32.69
CA GLY A 66 -13.66 3.16 32.70
C GLY A 66 -14.14 3.55 31.33
N ALA A 67 -15.44 3.52 31.13
CA ALA A 67 -16.10 4.06 29.94
C ALA A 67 -15.91 5.57 29.85
N LEU A 68 -14.82 5.99 29.21
CA LEU A 68 -14.69 7.32 28.62
C LEU A 68 -14.08 7.16 27.25
N SER A 69 -14.98 7.00 26.26
CA SER A 69 -14.67 7.13 24.85
C SER A 69 -14.24 8.56 24.54
N SER A 70 -13.04 8.94 24.93
CA SER A 70 -12.33 10.01 24.24
C SER A 70 -11.92 9.43 22.89
N ARG A 71 -12.42 9.99 21.80
CA ARG A 71 -11.94 9.71 20.45
C ARG A 71 -10.45 10.10 20.41
N ARG A 72 -9.58 9.18 20.81
CA ARG A 72 -8.16 9.34 20.54
C ARG A 72 -8.02 9.29 19.03
N ALA A 73 -7.40 10.32 18.46
CA ALA A 73 -6.94 10.24 17.09
C ALA A 73 -6.11 8.97 16.95
N SER A 74 -6.42 8.15 15.96
CA SER A 74 -5.60 6.98 15.64
C SER A 74 -4.14 7.44 15.46
N PRO A 75 -3.16 6.72 15.99
CA PRO A 75 -1.77 7.10 15.79
C PRO A 75 -1.48 7.14 14.28
N ARG A 76 -0.75 8.15 13.83
CA ARG A 76 -0.23 8.18 12.47
C ARG A 76 0.93 7.21 12.35
N ALA A 77 1.07 6.59 11.18
CA ALA A 77 2.19 5.74 10.84
C ALA A 77 3.51 6.52 10.89
N GLN A 78 4.55 5.89 11.40
CA GLN A 78 5.93 6.39 11.32
C GLN A 78 6.55 5.98 9.98
N SER A 79 6.26 4.76 9.50
CA SER A 79 6.68 4.22 8.21
C SER A 79 5.83 4.80 7.07
N ARG A 80 6.06 6.08 6.74
CA ARG A 80 5.36 6.76 5.64
C ARG A 80 6.19 6.84 4.37
N THR A 81 7.34 6.20 4.34
CA THR A 81 8.09 5.91 3.12
C THR A 81 7.73 4.50 2.68
N ILE A 82 7.39 4.33 1.42
CA ILE A 82 7.14 3.05 0.78
C ILE A 82 8.27 2.84 -0.21
N TYR A 83 9.12 1.85 0.07
CA TYR A 83 10.21 1.45 -0.80
C TYR A 83 9.74 0.35 -1.74
N LEU A 84 9.74 0.63 -3.03
CA LEU A 84 9.40 -0.32 -4.08
C LEU A 84 10.65 -1.06 -4.49
N ASN A 85 10.74 -2.33 -4.13
CA ASN A 85 11.90 -3.18 -4.36
C ASN A 85 11.62 -4.20 -5.47
N ARG A 86 12.22 -4.04 -6.66
CA ARG A 86 12.20 -5.02 -7.75
C ARG A 86 13.42 -5.95 -7.78
N ASP A 87 14.45 -5.62 -6.99
CA ASP A 87 15.74 -6.32 -7.02
C ASP A 87 15.73 -7.60 -6.18
N GLY A 88 14.58 -7.93 -5.59
CA GLY A 88 14.42 -9.07 -4.70
C GLY A 88 14.94 -8.79 -3.29
N ALA A 89 14.70 -9.73 -2.38
CA ALA A 89 15.06 -9.55 -0.98
C ALA A 89 15.56 -10.86 -0.35
N LEU A 90 16.65 -10.80 0.41
CA LEU A 90 17.08 -11.88 1.27
C LEU A 90 16.52 -11.65 2.69
N LEU A 91 15.45 -12.33 3.02
CA LEU A 91 14.71 -12.15 4.26
C LEU A 91 15.02 -13.23 5.28
N ARG A 92 14.92 -12.88 6.55
CA ARG A 92 15.04 -13.79 7.70
C ARG A 92 13.74 -13.82 8.52
N PRO A 93 13.43 -14.96 9.16
CA PRO A 93 12.31 -15.04 10.09
C PRO A 93 12.48 -14.06 11.25
N GLY A 94 11.40 -13.39 11.62
CA GLY A 94 11.38 -12.46 12.74
C GLY A 94 10.13 -11.59 12.76
N ASP A 95 10.11 -10.63 13.65
CA ASP A 95 9.13 -9.55 13.59
C ASP A 95 9.32 -8.74 12.30
N ASN A 96 8.22 -8.17 11.80
CA ASN A 96 8.29 -7.37 10.57
C ASN A 96 9.14 -6.12 10.80
N ASP A 97 10.32 -6.09 10.16
CA ASP A 97 11.19 -4.93 10.14
C ASP A 97 12.03 -4.90 8.85
N ALA A 98 11.57 -4.12 7.88
CA ALA A 98 12.23 -3.92 6.58
C ALA A 98 13.69 -3.48 6.74
N ARG A 99 14.00 -2.62 7.70
CA ARG A 99 15.35 -2.12 8.00
C ARG A 99 16.35 -3.23 8.40
N LEU A 100 15.83 -4.33 8.90
CA LEU A 100 16.61 -5.50 9.34
C LEU A 100 16.46 -6.68 8.38
N SER A 101 15.74 -6.54 7.28
CA SER A 101 15.37 -7.60 6.35
C SER A 101 14.74 -8.80 7.08
N THR A 102 13.83 -8.53 8.02
CA THR A 102 13.08 -9.55 8.75
C THR A 102 11.60 -9.49 8.44
N SER A 103 10.97 -10.65 8.35
CA SER A 103 9.54 -10.77 8.10
C SER A 103 8.95 -11.95 8.85
N SER A 104 7.77 -11.75 9.42
CA SER A 104 6.98 -12.81 10.05
C SER A 104 6.42 -13.80 9.01
N ILE A 105 6.40 -13.42 7.73
CA ILE A 105 5.90 -14.25 6.64
C ILE A 105 6.87 -15.38 6.32
N VAL A 106 8.18 -15.15 6.33
CA VAL A 106 9.18 -16.18 6.07
C VAL A 106 9.46 -17.03 7.30
N GLN A 107 9.79 -18.32 7.12
CA GLN A 107 10.05 -19.26 8.23
C GLN A 107 11.51 -19.67 8.35
N GLU A 108 12.25 -19.50 7.29
CA GLU A 108 13.68 -19.74 7.18
C GLU A 108 14.29 -18.61 6.34
N PRO A 109 15.60 -18.42 6.36
CA PRO A 109 16.23 -17.45 5.47
C PRO A 109 15.85 -17.74 4.02
N THR A 110 15.17 -16.78 3.40
CA THR A 110 14.54 -16.94 2.09
C THR A 110 15.01 -15.83 1.15
N LEU A 111 15.44 -16.21 -0.04
CA LEU A 111 15.67 -15.29 -1.14
C LEU A 111 14.40 -15.21 -1.99
N VAL A 112 13.78 -14.03 -2.03
CA VAL A 112 12.77 -13.69 -3.03
C VAL A 112 13.52 -13.16 -4.24
N THR A 113 13.35 -13.80 -5.40
CA THR A 113 14.10 -13.44 -6.62
C THR A 113 13.65 -12.11 -7.18
N PRO A 114 14.53 -11.38 -7.90
CA PRO A 114 14.18 -10.12 -8.56
C PRO A 114 13.05 -10.29 -9.59
N TRP A 115 12.35 -9.21 -9.85
CA TRP A 115 11.46 -9.10 -11.01
C TRP A 115 12.25 -8.61 -12.22
N GLU A 116 12.56 -9.53 -13.12
CA GLU A 116 13.40 -9.30 -14.31
C GLU A 116 12.60 -8.64 -15.43
N ILE A 117 12.45 -7.32 -15.38
CA ILE A 117 11.75 -6.49 -16.37
C ILE A 117 12.63 -5.35 -16.88
N ASP A 118 12.21 -4.71 -17.99
CA ASP A 118 12.86 -3.50 -18.47
C ASP A 118 12.56 -2.26 -17.62
N ASP A 119 13.38 -1.23 -17.81
CA ASP A 119 13.26 0.00 -17.03
C ASP A 119 11.99 0.80 -17.34
N ASP A 120 11.41 0.66 -18.54
CA ASP A 120 10.18 1.35 -18.92
C ASP A 120 8.99 0.76 -18.16
N MET A 121 8.86 -0.57 -18.11
CA MET A 121 7.82 -1.26 -17.33
C MET A 121 7.94 -0.96 -15.83
N TRP A 122 9.18 -0.92 -15.32
CA TRP A 122 9.39 -0.52 -13.92
C TRP A 122 8.97 0.93 -13.67
N ALA A 123 9.35 1.86 -14.54
CA ALA A 123 8.96 3.25 -14.42
C ALA A 123 7.45 3.44 -14.44
N ASP A 124 6.73 2.70 -15.28
CA ASP A 124 5.27 2.70 -15.34
C ASP A 124 4.65 2.15 -14.05
N THR A 125 5.21 1.08 -13.47
CA THR A 125 4.77 0.52 -12.18
C THR A 125 4.96 1.53 -11.05
N VAL A 126 6.12 2.19 -10.98
CA VAL A 126 6.43 3.23 -9.99
C VAL A 126 5.49 4.44 -10.16
N ALA A 127 5.23 4.85 -11.41
CA ALA A 127 4.30 5.95 -11.69
C ALA A 127 2.87 5.62 -11.23
N CYS A 128 2.41 4.38 -11.49
CA CYS A 128 1.12 3.88 -11.03
C CYS A 128 1.02 3.87 -9.50
N MET A 129 2.04 3.43 -8.78
CA MET A 129 2.07 3.46 -7.31
C MET A 129 1.99 4.90 -6.77
N ARG A 130 2.72 5.83 -7.39
CA ARG A 130 2.66 7.26 -7.04
C ARG A 130 1.29 7.87 -7.29
N GLU A 131 0.60 7.46 -8.36
CA GLU A 131 -0.77 7.88 -8.66
C GLU A 131 -1.76 7.38 -7.62
N ILE A 132 -1.75 6.09 -7.30
CA ILE A 132 -2.69 5.46 -6.34
C ILE A 132 -2.54 6.08 -4.95
N TYR A 133 -1.31 6.38 -4.53
CA TYR A 133 -1.03 6.95 -3.20
C TYR A 133 -0.96 8.49 -3.18
N ALA A 134 -1.14 9.18 -4.32
CA ALA A 134 -1.06 10.65 -4.42
C ALA A 134 -1.92 11.44 -3.40
N PRO A 135 -3.11 10.97 -2.96
CA PRO A 135 -3.91 11.70 -1.97
C PRO A 135 -3.30 11.76 -0.56
N PHE A 136 -2.34 10.88 -0.24
CA PHE A 136 -1.85 10.65 1.12
C PHE A 136 -0.46 11.26 1.34
N ASP A 137 -0.17 11.62 2.60
CA ASP A 137 1.14 12.12 3.02
C ASP A 137 2.13 10.94 3.18
N VAL A 138 2.59 10.41 2.06
CA VAL A 138 3.49 9.27 1.93
C VAL A 138 4.49 9.53 0.81
N THR A 139 5.70 9.01 0.97
CA THR A 139 6.75 9.06 -0.05
C THR A 139 6.87 7.69 -0.73
N ILE A 140 6.72 7.65 -2.06
CA ILE A 140 6.97 6.46 -2.87
C ILE A 140 8.36 6.60 -3.50
N THR A 141 9.24 5.65 -3.21
CA THR A 141 10.63 5.62 -3.71
C THR A 141 11.01 4.22 -4.18
N ASP A 142 11.91 4.14 -5.12
CA ASP A 142 12.60 2.94 -5.58
C ASP A 142 14.10 2.96 -5.18
N GLU A 143 14.47 3.88 -4.29
CA GLU A 143 15.77 3.91 -3.63
C GLU A 143 15.60 3.38 -2.19
N ASP A 144 16.45 2.43 -1.78
CA ASP A 144 16.44 1.84 -0.44
C ASP A 144 16.67 2.92 0.64
N PRO A 145 15.71 3.13 1.57
CA PRO A 145 15.83 4.11 2.64
C PRO A 145 16.79 3.67 3.78
N GLY A 146 17.30 2.46 3.74
CA GLY A 146 18.17 1.92 4.78
C GLY A 146 17.50 1.86 6.15
N ASP A 147 18.12 2.46 7.16
CA ASP A 147 17.65 2.44 8.55
C ASP A 147 16.44 3.36 8.82
N ALA A 148 16.02 4.18 7.86
CA ALA A 148 14.83 5.03 8.04
C ALA A 148 13.55 4.19 8.11
N PRO A 149 12.53 4.57 8.91
CA PRO A 149 11.27 3.85 8.93
C PRO A 149 10.60 3.81 7.56
N HIS A 150 10.32 2.60 7.05
CA HIS A 150 9.68 2.40 5.76
C HIS A 150 8.92 1.09 5.70
N ILE A 151 8.02 0.97 4.73
CA ILE A 151 7.45 -0.30 4.30
C ILE A 151 8.23 -0.75 3.07
N GLU A 152 8.73 -1.98 3.08
CA GLU A 152 9.35 -2.58 1.91
C GLU A 152 8.32 -3.36 1.11
N ALA A 153 8.09 -2.93 -0.12
CA ALA A 153 7.16 -3.51 -1.08
C ALA A 153 7.95 -4.32 -2.12
N VAL A 154 8.05 -5.63 -1.89
CA VAL A 154 8.85 -6.55 -2.72
C VAL A 154 8.04 -7.01 -3.91
N PHE A 155 8.47 -6.63 -5.12
CA PHE A 155 8.00 -7.18 -6.38
C PHE A 155 8.97 -8.26 -6.82
N GLY A 156 8.53 -9.52 -6.84
CA GLY A 156 9.40 -10.61 -7.27
C GLY A 156 9.00 -11.97 -6.74
N GLY A 157 9.69 -12.97 -7.23
CA GLY A 157 9.63 -14.35 -6.79
C GLY A 157 8.29 -15.04 -6.98
N HIS A 158 8.25 -16.24 -6.44
CA HIS A 158 7.08 -17.13 -6.47
C HIS A 158 6.54 -17.30 -5.04
N PRO A 159 5.22 -17.39 -4.81
CA PRO A 159 4.66 -17.55 -3.45
C PRO A 159 5.19 -18.78 -2.71
N ASN A 160 5.63 -19.81 -3.43
CA ASN A 160 6.24 -20.99 -2.81
C ASN A 160 7.57 -20.67 -2.11
N ASP A 161 8.28 -19.62 -2.50
CA ASP A 161 9.55 -19.21 -1.89
C ASP A 161 9.33 -18.87 -0.41
N VAL A 162 8.19 -18.30 -0.09
CA VAL A 162 7.78 -18.01 1.28
C VAL A 162 6.81 -19.06 1.87
N GLY A 163 6.64 -20.21 1.18
CA GLY A 163 5.84 -21.35 1.61
C GLY A 163 4.34 -21.12 1.51
N LEU A 164 3.89 -20.32 0.56
CA LEU A 164 2.48 -20.11 0.23
C LEU A 164 2.08 -20.92 -1.02
N PRO A 165 0.78 -21.23 -1.20
CA PRO A 165 0.27 -21.88 -2.40
C PRO A 165 0.57 -21.08 -3.68
N SER A 166 0.79 -21.79 -4.79
CA SER A 166 1.22 -21.19 -6.09
C SER A 166 0.22 -20.20 -6.71
N ASN A 167 -0.98 -20.09 -6.19
CA ASN A 167 -1.98 -19.14 -6.68
C ASN A 167 -2.09 -17.87 -5.80
N VAL A 168 -1.18 -17.67 -4.87
CA VAL A 168 -1.14 -16.43 -4.06
C VAL A 168 -0.47 -15.34 -4.87
N ALA A 169 -1.20 -14.28 -5.18
CA ALA A 169 -0.71 -13.13 -5.96
C ALA A 169 0.06 -12.13 -5.10
N GLY A 170 -0.37 -11.93 -3.86
CA GLY A 170 0.27 -11.04 -2.90
C GLY A 170 0.03 -11.50 -1.47
N VAL A 171 0.84 -11.01 -0.56
CA VAL A 171 0.69 -11.25 0.88
C VAL A 171 1.23 -10.11 1.71
N SER A 172 0.50 -9.77 2.75
CA SER A 172 0.91 -8.82 3.79
C SER A 172 0.61 -9.34 5.19
N PRO A 173 1.31 -8.83 6.22
CA PRO A 173 0.88 -9.02 7.60
C PRO A 173 -0.38 -8.17 7.89
N PHE A 174 -1.24 -8.63 8.80
CA PHE A 174 -2.45 -7.94 9.22
C PHE A 174 -2.75 -8.25 10.68
N THR A 175 -3.00 -7.23 11.50
CA THR A 175 -3.27 -7.43 12.93
C THR A 175 -4.75 -7.62 13.23
N THR A 176 -5.08 -8.36 14.29
CA THR A 176 -6.47 -8.64 14.69
C THR A 176 -7.23 -7.40 15.16
N ASP A 177 -6.54 -6.31 15.49
CA ASP A 177 -7.11 -5.01 15.86
C ASP A 177 -7.13 -4.00 14.71
N CYS A 178 -6.77 -4.43 13.49
CA CYS A 178 -6.61 -3.56 12.33
C CYS A 178 -5.67 -2.37 12.59
N GLY A 179 -4.61 -2.62 13.35
CA GLY A 179 -3.58 -1.65 13.69
C GLY A 179 -2.62 -1.40 12.53
N ILE A 180 -1.73 -0.43 12.71
CA ILE A 180 -0.62 -0.16 11.81
C ILE A 180 0.51 -1.14 12.12
N ILE A 181 1.11 -1.73 11.09
CA ILE A 181 2.33 -2.54 11.20
C ILE A 181 3.46 -1.71 10.61
N GLU A 182 4.25 -1.14 11.49
CA GLU A 182 5.41 -0.32 11.10
C GLU A 182 6.51 -1.18 10.48
N ASN A 183 7.23 -0.61 9.52
CA ASN A 183 8.36 -1.25 8.85
C ASN A 183 8.04 -2.65 8.28
N SER A 184 6.82 -2.88 7.84
CA SER A 184 6.43 -4.18 7.30
C SER A 184 7.10 -4.47 5.97
N VAL A 185 7.27 -5.78 5.68
CA VAL A 185 7.63 -6.29 4.36
C VAL A 185 6.40 -6.92 3.75
N VAL A 186 6.00 -6.46 2.58
CA VAL A 186 4.84 -6.95 1.83
C VAL A 186 5.26 -7.43 0.45
N PHE A 187 4.47 -8.33 -0.17
CA PHE A 187 4.90 -9.02 -1.38
C PHE A 187 3.82 -8.96 -2.45
N THR A 188 4.28 -8.74 -3.70
CA THR A 188 3.56 -9.06 -4.93
C THR A 188 4.40 -10.07 -5.70
N PHE A 189 3.86 -11.29 -5.88
CA PHE A 189 4.59 -12.39 -6.50
C PHE A 189 4.46 -12.32 -8.02
N THR A 190 5.54 -11.88 -8.64
CA THR A 190 5.55 -11.59 -10.09
C THR A 190 5.49 -12.83 -10.96
N ASP A 191 5.99 -13.99 -10.47
CA ASP A 191 5.98 -15.25 -11.22
C ASP A 191 4.58 -15.85 -11.46
N VAL A 192 3.55 -15.33 -10.79
CA VAL A 192 2.16 -15.82 -10.92
C VAL A 192 1.20 -14.77 -11.48
N LEU A 193 1.70 -13.59 -11.80
CA LEU A 193 0.94 -12.47 -12.35
C LEU A 193 1.41 -12.16 -13.78
N PRO A 194 0.58 -11.54 -14.63
CA PRO A 194 1.05 -11.03 -15.92
C PRO A 194 2.01 -9.86 -15.71
N ASP A 195 2.98 -9.72 -16.63
CA ASP A 195 3.86 -8.54 -16.70
C ASP A 195 3.05 -7.33 -17.18
N ASP A 196 2.29 -6.75 -16.28
CA ASP A 196 1.43 -5.59 -16.51
C ASP A 196 1.61 -4.61 -15.34
N PRO A 197 2.12 -3.39 -15.58
CA PRO A 197 2.39 -2.40 -14.54
C PRO A 197 1.16 -2.08 -13.68
N ARG A 198 -0.03 -2.04 -14.31
CA ARG A 198 -1.27 -1.73 -13.60
C ARG A 198 -1.69 -2.85 -12.67
N VAL A 199 -1.63 -4.09 -13.13
CA VAL A 199 -1.93 -5.27 -12.29
C VAL A 199 -0.97 -5.33 -11.11
N MET A 200 0.34 -5.17 -11.36
CA MET A 200 1.37 -5.21 -10.31
C MET A 200 1.17 -4.12 -9.27
N CYS A 201 0.91 -2.89 -9.70
CA CYS A 201 0.75 -1.78 -8.75
C CYS A 201 -0.57 -1.87 -7.98
N GLU A 202 -1.68 -2.33 -8.55
CA GLU A 202 -2.95 -2.49 -7.85
C GLU A 202 -2.87 -3.59 -6.78
N VAL A 203 -2.21 -4.72 -7.08
CA VAL A 203 -1.95 -5.78 -6.09
C VAL A 203 -1.07 -5.25 -4.97
N MET A 204 0.05 -4.59 -5.30
CA MET A 204 0.94 -4.04 -4.29
C MET A 204 0.28 -2.95 -3.45
N ALA A 205 -0.55 -2.11 -4.05
CA ALA A 205 -1.29 -1.08 -3.31
C ALA A 205 -2.22 -1.70 -2.25
N GLN A 206 -2.85 -2.82 -2.56
CA GLN A 206 -3.66 -3.59 -1.62
C GLN A 206 -2.81 -4.13 -0.47
N GLU A 207 -1.67 -4.77 -0.77
CA GLU A 207 -0.81 -5.37 0.25
C GLU A 207 -0.21 -4.33 1.20
N ILE A 208 0.19 -3.18 0.68
CA ILE A 208 0.64 -2.05 1.51
C ILE A 208 -0.49 -1.53 2.40
N ALA A 209 -1.70 -1.36 1.85
CA ALA A 209 -2.83 -0.85 2.61
C ALA A 209 -3.24 -1.77 3.77
N HIS A 210 -3.05 -3.08 3.64
CA HIS A 210 -3.23 -4.02 4.74
C HIS A 210 -2.29 -3.71 5.92
N SER A 211 -1.06 -3.28 5.68
CA SER A 211 -0.14 -2.86 6.74
C SER A 211 -0.63 -1.60 7.49
N PHE A 212 -1.50 -0.81 6.88
CA PHE A 212 -2.19 0.31 7.51
C PHE A 212 -3.55 -0.06 8.11
N GLY A 213 -3.89 -1.34 8.14
CA GLY A 213 -5.08 -1.89 8.78
C GLY A 213 -6.35 -1.88 7.92
N LEU A 214 -6.24 -1.68 6.59
CA LEU A 214 -7.38 -1.80 5.68
C LEU A 214 -7.72 -3.28 5.47
N ASP A 215 -9.00 -3.59 5.51
CA ASP A 215 -9.55 -4.90 5.16
C ASP A 215 -10.03 -4.91 3.70
N HIS A 216 -10.32 -6.08 3.14
CA HIS A 216 -10.99 -6.19 1.85
C HIS A 216 -12.39 -5.58 1.89
N GLU A 217 -12.83 -4.94 0.81
CA GLU A 217 -14.13 -4.29 0.73
C GLU A 217 -14.88 -4.58 -0.57
N LEU A 218 -16.20 -4.45 -0.53
CA LEU A 218 -17.08 -4.74 -1.66
C LEU A 218 -17.29 -3.48 -2.54
N LEU A 219 -16.19 -2.99 -3.12
CA LEU A 219 -16.18 -1.85 -4.04
C LEU A 219 -15.20 -2.12 -5.18
N ALA A 220 -15.72 -2.42 -6.37
CA ALA A 220 -14.92 -2.92 -7.48
C ALA A 220 -13.84 -1.92 -7.97
N GLU A 221 -14.08 -0.61 -7.83
CA GLU A 221 -13.16 0.45 -8.25
C GLU A 221 -12.02 0.71 -7.24
N ASP A 222 -12.05 0.07 -6.06
CA ASP A 222 -11.04 0.23 -5.01
C ASP A 222 -10.00 -0.90 -5.07
N PRO A 223 -8.70 -0.66 -4.82
CA PRO A 223 -7.71 -1.74 -4.75
C PRO A 223 -8.00 -2.80 -3.69
N MET A 224 -8.73 -2.45 -2.61
CA MET A 224 -9.04 -3.36 -1.51
C MET A 224 -10.10 -4.42 -1.84
N THR A 225 -10.31 -4.75 -3.11
CA THR A 225 -11.41 -5.62 -3.55
C THR A 225 -10.96 -6.90 -4.22
N TYR A 226 -11.83 -7.92 -4.17
CA TYR A 226 -11.74 -9.14 -4.98
C TYR A 226 -12.70 -9.14 -6.17
N LEU A 227 -13.51 -8.08 -6.31
CA LEU A 227 -14.49 -7.99 -7.38
C LEU A 227 -13.81 -7.66 -8.71
N ASP A 228 -14.30 -8.23 -9.79
CA ASP A 228 -13.84 -7.91 -11.14
C ASP A 228 -14.18 -6.46 -11.50
N TYR A 229 -13.22 -5.76 -12.11
CA TYR A 229 -13.38 -4.40 -12.58
C TYR A 229 -12.57 -4.19 -13.87
N PRO A 230 -13.18 -3.68 -14.94
CA PRO A 230 -12.50 -3.49 -16.21
C PRO A 230 -11.70 -2.18 -16.31
N GLY A 231 -11.77 -1.33 -15.29
CA GLY A 231 -11.06 -0.06 -15.21
C GLY A 231 -9.84 -0.11 -14.29
N GLU A 232 -9.24 1.05 -14.09
CA GLU A 232 -8.12 1.25 -13.17
C GLU A 232 -8.64 1.55 -11.76
N ARG A 233 -8.08 0.87 -10.76
CA ARG A 233 -8.47 1.02 -9.36
C ARG A 233 -7.69 2.12 -8.68
N THR A 234 -8.39 2.92 -7.89
CA THR A 234 -7.80 3.88 -6.94
C THR A 234 -8.59 3.85 -5.65
N PHE A 235 -7.98 4.22 -4.52
CA PHE A 235 -8.69 4.28 -3.25
C PHE A 235 -9.87 5.24 -3.31
N GLN A 236 -11.03 4.82 -2.79
CA GLN A 236 -12.31 5.50 -2.94
C GLN A 236 -12.79 6.15 -1.65
N ASP A 237 -13.26 7.42 -1.69
CA ASP A 237 -13.97 8.06 -0.56
C ASP A 237 -15.44 7.61 -0.53
N LYS A 238 -15.65 6.30 -0.42
CA LYS A 238 -16.97 5.67 -0.29
C LYS A 238 -16.97 4.73 0.91
N THR A 239 -18.03 4.77 1.70
CA THR A 239 -18.18 3.87 2.85
C THR A 239 -18.97 2.64 2.45
N VAL A 240 -18.32 1.48 2.43
CA VAL A 240 -18.88 0.21 2.00
C VAL A 240 -18.66 -0.89 3.03
N SER A 241 -19.33 -2.02 2.86
CA SER A 241 -19.11 -3.21 3.68
C SER A 241 -17.79 -3.85 3.31
N CYS A 242 -17.13 -4.43 4.29
CA CYS A 242 -16.00 -5.31 4.04
C CYS A 242 -16.46 -6.69 3.56
N GLY A 243 -15.53 -7.42 2.97
CA GLY A 243 -15.75 -8.77 2.44
C GLY A 243 -15.01 -8.99 1.13
N GLU A 244 -14.98 -10.24 0.73
CA GLU A 244 -14.42 -10.68 -0.55
C GLU A 244 -15.52 -10.79 -1.62
N ASP A 245 -16.61 -11.54 -1.32
CA ASP A 245 -17.78 -11.72 -2.18
C ASP A 245 -19.09 -11.43 -1.44
N VAL A 246 -19.06 -11.53 -0.10
CA VAL A 246 -20.22 -11.37 0.78
C VAL A 246 -19.91 -10.33 1.83
N ALA A 247 -20.87 -9.42 2.04
CA ALA A 247 -20.75 -8.39 3.05
C ALA A 247 -20.57 -8.97 4.46
N ARG A 248 -19.55 -8.47 5.15
CA ARG A 248 -19.26 -8.73 6.55
C ARG A 248 -18.76 -7.47 7.24
N PRO A 249 -18.73 -7.41 8.58
CA PRO A 249 -17.95 -6.40 9.29
C PRO A 249 -16.45 -6.49 8.91
N CYS A 250 -15.77 -5.36 9.01
CA CYS A 250 -14.33 -5.29 8.75
C CYS A 250 -13.53 -5.87 9.90
N GLY A 251 -12.49 -6.61 9.59
CA GLY A 251 -11.63 -7.32 10.53
C GLY A 251 -11.26 -8.71 10.03
N ILE A 252 -10.57 -9.48 10.85
CA ILE A 252 -10.04 -10.78 10.45
C ILE A 252 -10.34 -11.85 11.50
N ASP A 253 -10.59 -13.08 11.06
CA ASP A 253 -11.10 -14.19 11.90
C ASP A 253 -12.40 -13.77 12.61
N ALA A 254 -12.48 -13.86 13.92
CA ALA A 254 -13.63 -13.45 14.72
C ALA A 254 -13.52 -11.99 15.26
N HIS A 255 -12.44 -11.28 14.90
CA HIS A 255 -12.19 -9.93 15.39
C HIS A 255 -12.82 -8.90 14.45
N VAL A 256 -13.65 -8.04 15.01
CA VAL A 256 -14.33 -6.96 14.28
C VAL A 256 -13.74 -5.61 14.70
N CYS A 257 -13.17 -4.89 13.71
CA CYS A 257 -12.61 -3.56 13.92
C CYS A 257 -13.67 -2.47 13.75
N TRP A 258 -14.45 -2.56 12.66
CA TRP A 258 -15.55 -1.65 12.35
C TRP A 258 -16.60 -2.31 11.45
N GLN A 259 -17.77 -1.67 11.31
CA GLN A 259 -18.87 -2.26 10.54
C GLN A 259 -18.72 -2.06 9.03
N LYS A 260 -18.11 -0.96 8.61
CA LYS A 260 -17.88 -0.59 7.22
C LYS A 260 -16.57 0.16 7.11
N GLN A 261 -15.95 0.13 5.94
CA GLN A 261 -14.69 0.80 5.64
C GLN A 261 -14.90 1.92 4.62
N ASN A 262 -14.00 2.88 4.66
CA ASN A 262 -13.79 3.88 3.64
C ASN A 262 -12.27 4.01 3.48
N SER A 263 -11.75 3.52 2.38
CA SER A 263 -10.30 3.38 2.15
C SER A 263 -9.57 4.71 2.26
N VAL A 264 -10.09 5.76 1.60
CA VAL A 264 -9.46 7.09 1.65
C VAL A 264 -9.43 7.63 3.07
N ARG A 265 -10.55 7.61 3.79
CA ARG A 265 -10.60 8.18 5.15
C ARG A 265 -9.73 7.43 6.13
N LEU A 266 -9.66 6.11 5.98
CA LEU A 266 -8.83 5.28 6.85
C LEU A 266 -7.35 5.56 6.56
N LEU A 267 -6.92 5.57 5.30
CA LEU A 267 -5.55 5.92 4.91
C LEU A 267 -5.18 7.35 5.33
N GLU A 268 -6.06 8.34 5.12
CA GLU A 268 -5.83 9.71 5.60
C GLU A 268 -5.64 9.77 7.13
N SER A 269 -6.38 8.95 7.88
CA SER A 269 -6.21 8.89 9.33
C SER A 269 -4.87 8.30 9.76
N ARG A 270 -4.30 7.39 8.97
CA ARG A 270 -3.05 6.67 9.22
C ARG A 270 -1.83 7.44 8.69
N LEU A 271 -1.93 7.94 7.48
CA LEU A 271 -0.82 8.57 6.77
C LEU A 271 -0.87 10.11 6.86
N GLY A 272 -2.05 10.68 6.85
CA GLY A 272 -2.29 12.10 6.62
C GLY A 272 -2.71 12.36 5.17
N ARG A 273 -3.22 13.53 4.91
CA ARG A 273 -3.55 14.00 3.58
C ARG A 273 -2.35 14.71 2.96
N HIS A 274 -2.08 14.45 1.68
CA HIS A 274 -1.02 15.15 0.96
C HIS A 274 -1.24 16.68 1.01
N GLY A 275 -0.16 17.45 1.23
CA GLY A 275 -0.21 18.91 1.27
C GLY A 275 -0.80 19.53 2.55
N THR A 276 -1.32 18.75 3.50
CA THR A 276 -1.65 19.23 4.85
C THR A 276 -0.47 19.02 5.78
N GLY A 277 0.62 19.75 5.57
CA GLY A 277 1.79 19.70 6.44
C GLY A 277 1.38 19.77 7.91
N ALA A 278 2.05 19.02 8.77
CA ALA A 278 1.82 19.06 10.21
C ALA A 278 1.84 20.51 10.69
N PRO A 279 0.85 20.97 11.48
CA PRO A 279 0.96 22.27 12.15
C PRO A 279 2.02 22.11 13.25
N GLY A 280 3.23 22.60 13.01
CA GLY A 280 4.23 22.59 14.08
C GLY A 280 5.69 22.64 13.67
N ALA A 281 6.07 23.50 12.73
CA ALA A 281 7.33 24.21 12.86
C ALA A 281 6.94 25.69 12.96
N SER A 282 6.80 26.15 14.18
CA SER A 282 6.70 27.58 14.48
C SER A 282 7.96 28.24 13.93
N GLU A 283 7.85 28.87 12.77
CA GLU A 283 8.81 29.89 12.39
C GLU A 283 8.76 30.94 13.51
N THR A 284 9.79 30.92 14.32
CA THR A 284 10.05 31.99 15.29
C THR A 284 10.29 33.23 14.47
N SER A 285 9.22 33.98 14.24
CA SER A 285 9.32 35.34 13.73
C SER A 285 10.14 36.12 14.72
N HIS A 286 11.40 36.34 14.41
CA HIS A 286 12.19 37.38 15.05
C HIS A 286 11.52 38.71 14.71
N THR A 287 10.65 39.17 15.58
CA THR A 287 10.20 40.52 15.62
C THR A 287 11.40 41.36 16.04
N THR A 288 12.09 41.91 15.04
CA THR A 288 13.06 42.99 15.26
C THR A 288 12.25 44.23 15.66
N THR A 289 12.26 44.53 16.92
CA THR A 289 11.79 45.83 17.46
C THR A 289 12.71 46.89 16.90
N ALA A 290 12.20 47.67 15.95
CA ALA A 290 12.87 48.86 15.51
C ALA A 290 12.68 49.95 16.57
N GLU A 291 13.76 50.32 17.23
CA GLU A 291 13.84 51.63 17.92
C GLU A 291 13.87 52.78 16.92
N PRO A 292 13.29 53.93 17.23
CA PRO A 292 13.34 55.07 16.34
C PRO A 292 14.64 55.89 16.56
N GLU A 293 15.54 55.85 15.60
CA GLU A 293 16.66 56.77 15.57
C GLU A 293 16.30 58.05 14.81
N VAL A 294 16.64 59.13 15.45
CA VAL A 294 16.50 60.52 15.05
C VAL A 294 17.60 60.90 14.07
N GLY A 295 17.22 61.62 13.06
CA GLY A 295 17.83 62.37 12.00
C GLY A 295 19.36 62.58 11.91
N GLY A 296 19.83 62.58 10.68
CA GLY A 296 21.16 63.12 10.27
C GLY A 296 21.32 63.05 8.78
N CYS A 297 21.41 64.23 8.16
CA CYS A 297 21.61 64.49 6.74
C CYS A 297 23.02 64.15 6.22
N GLN A 298 23.07 64.07 4.85
CA GLN A 298 24.20 64.28 3.92
C GLN A 298 25.11 63.07 3.64
N THR A 299 25.60 62.79 2.46
CA THR A 299 25.82 63.39 1.14
C THR A 299 26.33 62.32 0.17
N SER A 300 25.95 62.44 -1.09
CA SER A 300 26.60 62.07 -2.38
C SER A 300 27.84 61.18 -2.44
N GLY A 301 27.84 60.21 -3.40
CA GLY A 301 29.08 59.63 -3.94
C GLY A 301 28.85 58.38 -4.83
N SER A 302 28.69 58.63 -6.08
CA SER A 302 29.06 57.98 -7.36
C SER A 302 29.63 56.55 -7.39
N ALA A 303 29.07 55.80 -8.32
CA ALA A 303 29.67 54.98 -9.39
C ALA A 303 30.61 53.81 -9.07
N GLY A 304 30.28 52.66 -9.68
CA GLY A 304 31.24 51.58 -9.92
C GLY A 304 30.61 50.24 -10.20
N ALA A 305 30.19 49.97 -11.41
CA ALA A 305 30.16 48.61 -11.93
C ALA A 305 31.57 48.21 -12.35
N PRO A 306 31.97 46.94 -12.25
CA PRO A 306 32.09 46.20 -13.50
C PRO A 306 31.82 44.70 -13.49
N LEU A 307 31.43 44.28 -14.65
CA LEU A 307 31.83 43.11 -15.47
C LEU A 307 31.66 41.67 -14.96
N ALA A 308 30.91 41.03 -15.81
CA ALA A 308 30.78 39.59 -16.00
C ALA A 308 32.10 38.87 -16.29
N LEU A 309 32.16 37.59 -15.91
CA LEU A 309 32.93 36.56 -16.63
C LEU A 309 32.20 35.20 -16.55
N ALA A 310 31.71 34.80 -17.72
CA ALA A 310 31.25 33.46 -18.01
C ALA A 310 32.44 32.51 -18.14
N LEU A 311 32.36 31.34 -17.58
CA LEU A 311 33.19 30.20 -17.95
C LEU A 311 32.31 28.98 -18.16
N ALA A 312 32.12 28.67 -19.44
CA ALA A 312 31.61 27.41 -19.93
C ALA A 312 32.68 26.31 -19.74
N GLY A 313 32.37 25.23 -19.10
CA GLY A 313 33.19 24.04 -18.99
C GLY A 313 32.44 22.82 -19.55
N LEU A 314 32.76 22.53 -20.82
CA LEU A 314 32.43 21.28 -21.50
C LEU A 314 33.07 20.10 -20.76
N TYR A 315 32.27 19.08 -20.39
CA TYR A 315 32.81 17.78 -20.04
C TYR A 315 32.32 16.71 -21.02
N ARG A 316 33.31 16.16 -21.71
CA ARG A 316 33.18 15.18 -22.79
C ARG A 316 32.84 13.79 -22.25
N ARG A 317 31.86 13.17 -22.90
CA ARG A 317 31.64 11.72 -22.96
C ARG A 317 32.91 10.94 -23.27
N ARG A 318 33.17 9.86 -22.55
CA ARG A 318 33.97 8.72 -23.04
C ARG A 318 33.22 7.43 -22.80
N ARG A 319 32.88 6.80 -23.91
CA ARG A 319 32.46 5.38 -23.99
C ARG A 319 33.69 4.50 -23.74
N ARG A 320 33.50 3.45 -22.98
CA ARG A 320 33.96 2.09 -23.33
C ARG A 320 33.07 1.11 -22.56
#